data_23bab0129f2b7708b7ea0668201fbea8
#
_entry.id   23bab0129f2b7708b7ea0668201fbea8
#
_cell.length_a   1.000
_cell.length_b   1.000
_cell.length_c   1.000
_cell.angle_alpha   90.00
_cell.angle_beta   90.00
_cell.angle_gamma   90.00
#
_symmetry.space_group_name_H-M   'P 1'
#
loop_
_entity.id
_entity.type
_entity.pdbx_description
1 polymer ?
#
loop_
_entity_poly.entity_id
_entity_poly.type
_entity_poly.pdbx_seq_one_letter_code
_entity_poly.pdbx_strand_id
1 'polypeptide(L)'
;MRVLVIEDDRRIGENLREALSLAGFVVDSETDGEEGWFKGDTERYDAIVLDLGLPTMDGLTLLKRWRKAGHAAPVLVLTARGNWEERVEGIDAGADDYLVKPFRIEELVARIRALVRRAAGHANPIITIGETVLDTRQMRVTWRGVPVALTPQEYRLVAYLMHHRGRVVPQLELTEHLYLQDFERDSNSIEVLVGRARKKMGQDSIETRRGFGYIIGGDTP
;
A
#
# COMPACT_ATOMS: atom_id res chain seq x y z
N MET A 1 1.39 0.02 -4.71
CA MET A 1 1.47 0.11 -3.22
C MET A 1 1.54 -1.29 -2.67
N ARG A 2 2.40 -1.52 -1.69
CA ARG A 2 2.77 -2.83 -1.16
C ARG A 2 2.28 -2.99 0.28
N VAL A 3 1.64 -4.11 0.58
CA VAL A 3 1.07 -4.42 1.91
C VAL A 3 1.69 -5.72 2.42
N LEU A 4 2.12 -5.72 3.68
CA LEU A 4 2.51 -6.93 4.38
C LEU A 4 1.32 -7.45 5.18
N VAL A 5 1.01 -8.74 5.05
CA VAL A 5 0.00 -9.44 5.85
C VAL A 5 0.72 -10.45 6.73
N ILE A 6 0.52 -10.38 8.05
CA ILE A 6 1.07 -11.33 9.02
C ILE A 6 -0.09 -11.94 9.77
N GLU A 7 -0.41 -13.20 9.43
CA GLU A 7 -1.58 -13.93 9.89
C GLU A 7 -1.27 -15.44 9.90
N ASP A 8 -1.39 -16.11 11.02
CA ASP A 8 -1.04 -17.53 11.17
C ASP A 8 -2.13 -18.47 10.62
N ASP A 9 -3.40 -18.06 10.62
CA ASP A 9 -4.46 -18.79 9.92
C ASP A 9 -4.30 -18.63 8.40
N ARG A 10 -3.79 -19.70 7.75
CA ARG A 10 -3.55 -19.71 6.30
C ARG A 10 -4.78 -19.34 5.48
N ARG A 11 -5.97 -19.76 5.90
CA ARG A 11 -7.22 -19.47 5.19
C ARG A 11 -7.55 -17.99 5.24
N ILE A 12 -7.37 -17.36 6.42
CA ILE A 12 -7.57 -15.91 6.57
C ILE A 12 -6.49 -15.19 5.74
N GLY A 13 -5.22 -15.55 5.88
CA GLY A 13 -4.11 -14.95 5.14
C GLY A 13 -4.28 -15.01 3.61
N GLU A 14 -4.71 -16.17 3.07
CA GLU A 14 -4.99 -16.32 1.63
C GLU A 14 -6.15 -15.44 1.18
N ASN A 15 -7.25 -15.38 1.93
CA ASN A 15 -8.39 -14.52 1.63
C ASN A 15 -7.99 -13.03 1.65
N LEU A 16 -7.16 -12.62 2.62
CA LEU A 16 -6.64 -11.26 2.71
C LEU A 16 -5.75 -10.92 1.50
N ARG A 17 -4.82 -11.83 1.16
CA ARG A 17 -3.93 -11.66 0.01
C ARG A 17 -4.71 -11.51 -1.29
N GLU A 18 -5.69 -12.36 -1.53
CA GLU A 18 -6.54 -12.29 -2.72
C GLU A 18 -7.31 -10.97 -2.79
N ALA A 19 -8.02 -10.61 -1.72
CA ALA A 19 -8.84 -9.40 -1.69
C ALA A 19 -8.03 -8.11 -1.83
N LEU A 20 -6.87 -8.02 -1.16
CA LEU A 20 -5.98 -6.87 -1.29
C LEU A 20 -5.34 -6.80 -2.68
N SER A 21 -5.00 -7.96 -3.30
CA SER A 21 -4.49 -8.00 -4.67
C SER A 21 -5.55 -7.53 -5.67
N LEU A 22 -6.81 -7.96 -5.52
CA LEU A 22 -7.95 -7.46 -6.32
C LEU A 22 -8.20 -5.97 -6.09
N ALA A 23 -7.89 -5.46 -4.89
CA ALA A 23 -7.97 -4.04 -4.56
C ALA A 23 -6.80 -3.20 -5.10
N GLY A 24 -5.87 -3.81 -5.84
CA GLY A 24 -4.76 -3.15 -6.53
C GLY A 24 -3.46 -3.07 -5.74
N PHE A 25 -3.36 -3.74 -4.58
CA PHE A 25 -2.12 -3.83 -3.80
C PHE A 25 -1.21 -4.96 -4.30
N VAL A 26 0.08 -4.82 -4.05
CA VAL A 26 1.05 -5.92 -4.05
C VAL A 26 1.11 -6.45 -2.63
N VAL A 27 0.99 -7.76 -2.43
CA VAL A 27 0.83 -8.33 -1.09
C VAL A 27 1.89 -9.37 -0.82
N ASP A 28 2.67 -9.15 0.23
CA ASP A 28 3.50 -10.17 0.86
C ASP A 28 2.77 -10.74 2.06
N SER A 29 3.00 -12.01 2.36
CA SER A 29 2.33 -12.70 3.47
C SER A 29 3.33 -13.51 4.28
N GLU A 30 3.22 -13.43 5.61
CA GLU A 30 3.94 -14.25 6.57
C GLU A 30 2.95 -14.87 7.55
N THR A 31 3.30 -16.05 8.06
CA THR A 31 2.48 -16.79 9.04
C THR A 31 3.12 -16.82 10.43
N ASP A 32 4.28 -16.23 10.56
CA ASP A 32 5.10 -16.24 11.77
C ASP A 32 5.51 -14.84 12.18
N GLY A 33 5.51 -14.56 13.48
CA GLY A 33 5.80 -13.24 14.00
C GLY A 33 7.26 -12.80 13.82
N GLU A 34 8.24 -13.72 13.88
CA GLU A 34 9.66 -13.38 13.69
C GLU A 34 9.96 -13.08 12.21
N GLU A 35 9.44 -13.90 11.30
CA GLU A 35 9.56 -13.66 9.85
C GLU A 35 8.85 -12.37 9.44
N GLY A 36 7.65 -12.14 9.98
CA GLY A 36 6.91 -10.90 9.77
C GLY A 36 7.66 -9.67 10.29
N TRP A 37 8.27 -9.79 11.49
CA TRP A 37 9.10 -8.72 12.04
C TRP A 37 10.30 -8.43 11.13
N PHE A 38 11.03 -9.46 10.71
CA PHE A 38 12.20 -9.32 9.83
C PHE A 38 11.84 -8.62 8.51
N LYS A 39 10.77 -9.07 7.84
CA LYS A 39 10.32 -8.43 6.60
C LYS A 39 9.91 -6.97 6.80
N GLY A 40 9.12 -6.68 7.84
CA GLY A 40 8.71 -5.31 8.13
C GLY A 40 9.85 -4.39 8.53
N ASP A 41 10.97 -4.94 9.05
CA ASP A 41 12.19 -4.20 9.41
C ASP A 41 13.10 -3.94 8.20
N THR A 42 13.20 -4.90 7.29
CA THR A 42 14.14 -4.86 6.15
C THR A 42 13.55 -4.29 4.88
N GLU A 43 12.23 -4.32 4.73
CA GLU A 43 11.55 -3.90 3.51
C GLU A 43 10.55 -2.76 3.77
N ARG A 44 10.20 -2.03 2.71
CA ARG A 44 9.27 -0.90 2.82
C ARG A 44 7.86 -1.33 2.42
N TYR A 45 6.90 -1.04 3.28
CA TYR A 45 5.48 -1.28 3.07
C TYR A 45 4.67 0.00 3.20
N ASP A 46 3.62 0.11 2.38
CA ASP A 46 2.67 1.23 2.44
C ASP A 46 1.61 1.03 3.54
N ALA A 47 1.39 -0.22 3.95
CA ALA A 47 0.61 -0.60 5.13
C ALA A 47 0.95 -2.03 5.56
N ILE A 48 0.63 -2.35 6.82
CA ILE A 48 0.79 -3.68 7.39
C ILE A 48 -0.54 -4.12 8.00
N VAL A 49 -0.94 -5.37 7.74
CA VAL A 49 -2.02 -6.07 8.45
C VAL A 49 -1.35 -7.04 9.42
N LEU A 50 -1.64 -6.92 10.71
CA LEU A 50 -0.95 -7.64 11.77
C LEU A 50 -1.95 -8.35 12.70
N ASP A 51 -1.93 -9.67 12.72
CA ASP A 51 -2.61 -10.41 13.78
C ASP A 51 -1.83 -10.32 15.11
N LEU A 52 -2.56 -10.23 16.21
CA LEU A 52 -1.95 -10.26 17.55
C LEU A 52 -1.63 -11.68 18.02
N GLY A 53 -2.38 -12.69 17.56
CA GLY A 53 -2.29 -14.09 18.00
C GLY A 53 -1.21 -14.91 17.30
N LEU A 54 -0.11 -14.30 16.87
CA LEU A 54 0.93 -14.97 16.09
C LEU A 54 1.77 -15.95 16.94
N PRO A 55 2.26 -17.06 16.35
CA PRO A 55 3.27 -17.90 16.97
C PRO A 55 4.64 -17.19 17.04
N THR A 56 5.53 -17.73 17.86
CA THR A 56 6.93 -17.29 18.10
C THR A 56 7.05 -15.90 18.71
N MET A 57 6.54 -14.87 18.08
CA MET A 57 6.49 -13.50 18.58
C MET A 57 5.05 -12.96 18.43
N ASP A 58 4.42 -12.59 19.55
CA ASP A 58 3.09 -11.99 19.52
C ASP A 58 3.09 -10.63 18.81
N GLY A 59 1.97 -10.34 18.12
CA GLY A 59 1.87 -9.16 17.27
C GLY A 59 2.01 -7.83 18.01
N LEU A 60 1.62 -7.77 19.29
CA LEU A 60 1.77 -6.55 20.09
C LEU A 60 3.25 -6.24 20.40
N THR A 61 4.02 -7.28 20.75
CA THR A 61 5.47 -7.17 20.93
C THR A 61 6.15 -6.74 19.63
N LEU A 62 5.73 -7.32 18.51
CA LEU A 62 6.23 -6.99 17.18
C LEU A 62 5.96 -5.51 16.85
N LEU A 63 4.72 -5.03 17.04
CA LEU A 63 4.34 -3.64 16.83
C LEU A 63 5.19 -2.67 17.69
N LYS A 64 5.33 -2.94 18.99
CA LYS A 64 6.13 -2.15 19.91
C LYS A 64 7.60 -2.06 19.46
N ARG A 65 8.18 -3.16 18.95
CA ARG A 65 9.55 -3.16 18.40
C ARG A 65 9.67 -2.25 17.18
N TRP A 66 8.76 -2.35 16.23
CA TRP A 66 8.77 -1.48 15.05
C TRP A 66 8.66 -0.01 15.43
N ARG A 67 7.73 0.35 16.32
CA ARG A 67 7.56 1.75 16.73
C ARG A 67 8.79 2.27 17.46
N LYS A 68 9.41 1.45 18.31
CA LYS A 68 10.69 1.79 18.98
C LYS A 68 11.83 1.98 17.98
N ALA A 69 11.86 1.24 16.89
CA ALA A 69 12.84 1.37 15.81
C ALA A 69 12.54 2.53 14.85
N GLY A 70 11.39 3.25 15.03
CA GLY A 70 11.01 4.40 14.20
C GLY A 70 10.28 4.05 12.91
N HIS A 71 9.79 2.82 12.74
CA HIS A 71 9.00 2.45 11.59
C HIS A 71 7.65 3.16 11.59
N ALA A 72 7.39 3.92 10.53
CA ALA A 72 6.20 4.76 10.38
C ALA A 72 5.10 4.14 9.49
N ALA A 73 5.33 2.94 8.94
CA ALA A 73 4.30 2.26 8.14
C ALA A 73 3.01 2.10 8.95
N PRO A 74 1.84 2.46 8.39
CA PRO A 74 0.57 2.30 9.10
C PRO A 74 0.24 0.82 9.30
N VAL A 75 -0.21 0.48 10.52
CA VAL A 75 -0.53 -0.88 10.93
C VAL A 75 -2.01 -0.99 11.28
N LEU A 76 -2.71 -1.88 10.57
CA LEU A 76 -4.04 -2.36 10.92
C LEU A 76 -3.89 -3.65 11.74
N VAL A 77 -4.29 -3.61 12.98
CA VAL A 77 -4.25 -4.78 13.87
C VAL A 77 -5.52 -5.61 13.70
N LEU A 78 -5.35 -6.93 13.56
CA LEU A 78 -6.42 -7.91 13.67
C LEU A 78 -6.40 -8.53 15.07
N THR A 79 -7.57 -8.72 15.67
CA THR A 79 -7.67 -9.32 17.00
C THR A 79 -8.91 -10.19 17.12
N ALA A 80 -8.76 -11.36 17.74
CA ALA A 80 -9.89 -12.21 18.10
C ALA A 80 -10.62 -11.70 19.34
N ARG A 81 -10.00 -10.79 20.10
CA ARG A 81 -10.49 -10.32 21.38
C ARG A 81 -11.08 -8.93 21.23
N GLY A 82 -12.40 -8.82 21.33
CA GLY A 82 -13.16 -7.56 21.32
C GLY A 82 -13.04 -6.76 22.62
N ASN A 83 -12.13 -7.14 23.53
CA ASN A 83 -11.97 -6.50 24.83
C ASN A 83 -11.45 -5.08 24.65
N TRP A 84 -12.06 -4.12 25.33
CA TRP A 84 -11.69 -2.71 25.22
C TRP A 84 -10.27 -2.45 25.74
N GLU A 85 -9.82 -3.19 26.75
CA GLU A 85 -8.49 -3.07 27.36
C GLU A 85 -7.38 -3.38 26.34
N GLU A 86 -7.50 -4.47 25.60
CA GLU A 86 -6.53 -4.84 24.55
C GLU A 86 -6.50 -3.86 23.38
N ARG A 87 -7.66 -3.28 23.03
CA ARG A 87 -7.70 -2.22 22.01
C ARG A 87 -6.98 -0.97 22.48
N VAL A 88 -7.15 -0.58 23.75
CA VAL A 88 -6.42 0.55 24.33
C VAL A 88 -4.93 0.27 24.33
N GLU A 89 -4.50 -0.92 24.81
CA GLU A 89 -3.08 -1.29 24.82
C GLU A 89 -2.45 -1.25 23.43
N GLY A 90 -3.14 -1.73 22.43
CA GLY A 90 -2.60 -1.70 21.09
C GLY A 90 -2.60 -0.32 20.44
N ILE A 91 -3.59 0.55 20.72
CA ILE A 91 -3.56 1.96 20.29
C ILE A 91 -2.36 2.64 20.93
N ASP A 92 -2.13 2.43 22.24
CA ASP A 92 -0.98 2.96 22.96
C ASP A 92 0.36 2.37 22.45
N ALA A 93 0.33 1.14 21.94
CA ALA A 93 1.47 0.50 21.26
C ALA A 93 1.76 1.09 19.87
N GLY A 94 0.87 1.94 19.33
CA GLY A 94 1.07 2.66 18.08
C GLY A 94 0.40 2.02 16.87
N ALA A 95 -0.68 1.24 17.04
CA ALA A 95 -1.52 0.81 15.94
C ALA A 95 -2.31 2.01 15.36
N ASP A 96 -2.48 2.03 14.05
CA ASP A 96 -3.19 3.11 13.36
C ASP A 96 -4.69 2.80 13.19
N ASP A 97 -5.08 1.53 13.23
CA ASP A 97 -6.48 1.09 13.22
C ASP A 97 -6.60 -0.34 13.77
N TYR A 98 -7.83 -0.73 14.13
CA TYR A 98 -8.17 -2.03 14.70
C TYR A 98 -9.37 -2.65 14.00
N LEU A 99 -9.30 -3.98 13.79
CA LEU A 99 -10.40 -4.77 13.25
C LEU A 99 -10.57 -6.07 14.04
N VAL A 100 -11.76 -6.26 14.60
CA VAL A 100 -12.08 -7.44 15.43
C VAL A 100 -12.53 -8.61 14.56
N LYS A 101 -11.98 -9.80 14.79
CA LYS A 101 -12.42 -11.07 14.17
C LYS A 101 -13.73 -11.55 14.85
N PRO A 102 -14.74 -12.05 14.09
CA PRO A 102 -14.79 -12.13 12.64
C PRO A 102 -15.14 -10.78 11.99
N PHE A 103 -14.55 -10.49 10.85
CA PHE A 103 -14.76 -9.26 10.11
C PHE A 103 -15.20 -9.52 8.66
N ARG A 104 -15.72 -8.48 8.01
CA ARG A 104 -15.98 -8.47 6.59
C ARG A 104 -14.71 -8.07 5.82
N ILE A 105 -14.40 -8.81 4.75
CA ILE A 105 -13.20 -8.56 3.94
C ILE A 105 -13.23 -7.18 3.28
N GLU A 106 -14.41 -6.71 2.88
CA GLU A 106 -14.62 -5.39 2.29
C GLU A 106 -14.29 -4.27 3.29
N GLU A 107 -14.57 -4.49 4.58
CA GLU A 107 -14.22 -3.55 5.65
C GLU A 107 -12.71 -3.44 5.80
N LEU A 108 -12.00 -4.57 5.83
CA LEU A 108 -10.54 -4.58 5.90
C LEU A 108 -9.93 -3.81 4.73
N VAL A 109 -10.35 -4.11 3.50
CA VAL A 109 -9.86 -3.42 2.30
C VAL A 109 -10.12 -1.91 2.36
N ALA A 110 -11.30 -1.51 2.84
CA ALA A 110 -11.64 -0.09 2.99
C ALA A 110 -10.74 0.62 4.02
N ARG A 111 -10.41 -0.06 5.14
CA ARG A 111 -9.51 0.45 6.19
C ARG A 111 -8.07 0.58 5.68
N ILE A 112 -7.54 -0.44 5.00
CA ILE A 112 -6.19 -0.39 4.40
C ILE A 112 -6.09 0.76 3.38
N ARG A 113 -7.08 0.93 2.49
CA ARG A 113 -7.12 2.08 1.58
C ARG A 113 -7.11 3.42 2.32
N ALA A 114 -7.85 3.52 3.42
CA ALA A 114 -7.90 4.74 4.22
C ALA A 114 -6.57 5.01 4.94
N LEU A 115 -5.90 3.98 5.46
CA LEU A 115 -4.60 4.09 6.11
C LEU A 115 -3.53 4.56 5.12
N VAL A 116 -3.37 3.87 3.99
CA VAL A 116 -2.41 4.23 2.93
C VAL A 116 -2.63 5.67 2.46
N ARG A 117 -3.88 6.04 2.19
CA ARG A 117 -4.24 7.38 1.75
C ARG A 117 -3.89 8.45 2.80
N ARG A 118 -4.20 8.21 4.08
CA ARG A 118 -3.89 9.15 5.17
C ARG A 118 -2.40 9.29 5.39
N ALA A 119 -1.65 8.19 5.34
CA ALA A 119 -0.19 8.19 5.44
C ALA A 119 0.46 9.02 4.32
N ALA A 120 -0.14 9.01 3.12
CA ALA A 120 0.28 9.86 2.01
C ALA A 120 -0.24 11.31 2.07
N GLY A 121 -0.87 11.74 3.19
CA GLY A 121 -1.36 13.11 3.39
C GLY A 121 -2.69 13.44 2.73
N HIS A 122 -3.42 12.44 2.21
CA HIS A 122 -4.71 12.67 1.53
C HIS A 122 -5.91 12.32 2.42
N ALA A 123 -6.70 13.31 2.81
CA ALA A 123 -7.93 13.10 3.60
C ALA A 123 -9.07 12.51 2.74
N ASN A 124 -9.20 12.95 1.48
CA ASN A 124 -10.29 12.57 0.59
C ASN A 124 -9.93 11.31 -0.24
N PRO A 125 -10.87 10.35 -0.45
CA PRO A 125 -10.65 9.20 -1.33
C PRO A 125 -10.49 9.57 -2.81
N ILE A 126 -10.83 10.79 -3.20
CA ILE A 126 -10.56 11.34 -4.54
C ILE A 126 -9.33 12.22 -4.43
N ILE A 127 -8.27 11.84 -5.15
CA ILE A 127 -7.01 12.58 -5.24
C ILE A 127 -6.98 13.29 -6.58
N THR A 128 -6.84 14.60 -6.57
CA THR A 128 -6.73 15.43 -7.79
C THR A 128 -5.36 16.06 -7.87
N ILE A 129 -4.69 15.88 -9.00
CA ILE A 129 -3.38 16.48 -9.30
C ILE A 129 -3.40 16.97 -10.74
N GLY A 130 -3.40 18.29 -10.94
CA GLY A 130 -3.59 18.88 -12.26
C GLY A 130 -4.88 18.34 -12.91
N GLU A 131 -4.75 17.76 -14.09
CA GLU A 131 -5.85 17.20 -14.88
C GLU A 131 -6.13 15.71 -14.58
N THR A 132 -5.36 15.09 -13.68
CA THR A 132 -5.54 13.68 -13.27
C THR A 132 -6.36 13.60 -11.99
N VAL A 133 -7.40 12.77 -12.02
CA VAL A 133 -8.22 12.45 -10.84
C VAL A 133 -8.20 10.95 -10.61
N LEU A 134 -7.87 10.54 -9.40
CA LEU A 134 -7.89 9.15 -8.94
C LEU A 134 -9.00 8.97 -7.90
N ASP A 135 -9.98 8.12 -8.19
CA ASP A 135 -10.90 7.59 -7.18
C ASP A 135 -10.34 6.26 -6.65
N THR A 136 -9.82 6.29 -5.43
CA THR A 136 -9.20 5.12 -4.79
C THR A 136 -10.20 4.03 -4.41
N ARG A 137 -11.50 4.35 -4.26
CA ARG A 137 -12.56 3.39 -3.94
C ARG A 137 -12.99 2.60 -5.17
N GLN A 138 -13.17 3.32 -6.30
CA GLN A 138 -13.58 2.72 -7.58
C GLN A 138 -12.40 2.21 -8.40
N MET A 139 -11.15 2.44 -7.95
CA MET A 139 -9.92 2.18 -8.72
C MET A 139 -10.00 2.79 -10.13
N ARG A 140 -10.51 4.01 -10.23
CA ARG A 140 -10.73 4.71 -11.49
C ARG A 140 -9.82 5.91 -11.59
N VAL A 141 -9.23 6.08 -12.77
CA VAL A 141 -8.47 7.27 -13.14
C VAL A 141 -9.21 8.01 -14.24
N THR A 142 -9.31 9.33 -14.13
CA THR A 142 -9.74 10.21 -15.21
C THR A 142 -8.61 11.17 -15.56
N TRP A 143 -8.50 11.50 -16.84
CA TRP A 143 -7.59 12.50 -17.37
C TRP A 143 -8.40 13.53 -18.18
N ARG A 144 -8.29 14.82 -17.85
CA ARG A 144 -9.09 15.89 -18.46
C ARG A 144 -10.60 15.61 -18.42
N GLY A 145 -11.06 15.04 -17.29
CA GLY A 145 -12.47 14.68 -17.11
C GLY A 145 -12.93 13.41 -17.84
N VAL A 146 -12.05 12.75 -18.62
CA VAL A 146 -12.40 11.52 -19.38
C VAL A 146 -11.84 10.30 -18.65
N PRO A 147 -12.66 9.25 -18.39
CA PRO A 147 -12.18 8.00 -17.81
C PRO A 147 -11.12 7.33 -18.67
N VAL A 148 -10.05 6.84 -18.04
CA VAL A 148 -8.93 6.16 -18.71
C VAL A 148 -8.98 4.67 -18.41
N ALA A 149 -8.99 3.83 -19.46
CA ALA A 149 -8.97 2.37 -19.32
C ALA A 149 -7.52 1.88 -19.08
N LEU A 150 -7.12 1.84 -17.82
CA LEU A 150 -5.81 1.34 -17.39
C LEU A 150 -5.87 -0.17 -17.12
N THR A 151 -4.79 -0.89 -17.44
CA THR A 151 -4.58 -2.23 -16.93
C THR A 151 -4.26 -2.18 -15.41
N PRO A 152 -4.37 -3.30 -14.67
CA PRO A 152 -4.04 -3.31 -13.24
C PRO A 152 -2.64 -2.77 -12.93
N GLN A 153 -1.64 -3.09 -13.75
CA GLN A 153 -0.28 -2.58 -13.56
C GLN A 153 -0.16 -1.07 -13.82
N GLU A 154 -0.79 -0.59 -14.90
CA GLU A 154 -0.81 0.85 -15.20
C GLU A 154 -1.55 1.63 -14.11
N TYR A 155 -2.65 1.07 -13.58
CA TYR A 155 -3.38 1.66 -12.44
C TYR A 155 -2.48 1.74 -11.20
N ARG A 156 -1.77 0.65 -10.85
CA ARG A 156 -0.83 0.64 -9.71
C ARG A 156 0.23 1.72 -9.84
N LEU A 157 0.82 1.87 -11.03
CA LEU A 157 1.81 2.93 -11.31
C LEU A 157 1.22 4.32 -11.06
N VAL A 158 0.09 4.63 -11.71
CA VAL A 158 -0.53 5.95 -11.60
C VAL A 158 -0.97 6.23 -10.17
N ALA A 159 -1.61 5.26 -9.50
CA ALA A 159 -2.03 5.38 -8.11
C ALA A 159 -0.84 5.62 -7.18
N TYR A 160 0.28 4.90 -7.38
CA TYR A 160 1.49 5.10 -6.58
C TYR A 160 2.05 6.51 -6.72
N LEU A 161 2.21 6.98 -7.95
CA LEU A 161 2.71 8.33 -8.23
C LEU A 161 1.78 9.42 -7.68
N MET A 162 0.45 9.22 -7.76
CA MET A 162 -0.54 10.17 -7.24
C MET A 162 -0.56 10.23 -5.70
N HIS A 163 -0.32 9.11 -5.01
CA HIS A 163 -0.18 9.13 -3.55
C HIS A 163 1.11 9.86 -3.11
N HIS A 164 2.13 9.89 -3.96
CA HIS A 164 3.40 10.58 -3.70
C HIS A 164 3.51 11.93 -4.45
N ARG A 165 2.40 12.68 -4.45
CA ARG A 165 2.31 13.99 -5.10
C ARG A 165 3.53 14.88 -4.84
N GLY A 166 4.05 15.52 -5.91
CA GLY A 166 5.14 16.49 -5.80
C GLY A 166 6.52 15.88 -5.47
N ARG A 167 6.61 14.57 -5.33
CA ARG A 167 7.85 13.84 -5.10
C ARG A 167 8.27 13.08 -6.36
N VAL A 168 9.54 13.20 -6.72
CA VAL A 168 10.13 12.32 -7.74
C VAL A 168 10.29 10.93 -7.14
N VAL A 169 9.66 9.94 -7.76
CA VAL A 169 9.73 8.54 -7.33
C VAL A 169 10.77 7.81 -8.15
N PRO A 170 11.85 7.28 -7.51
CA PRO A 170 12.89 6.53 -8.20
C PRO A 170 12.35 5.26 -8.85
N GLN A 171 12.99 4.83 -9.95
CA GLN A 171 12.61 3.61 -10.66
C GLN A 171 12.70 2.36 -9.77
N LEU A 172 13.72 2.29 -8.91
CA LEU A 172 13.88 1.19 -7.95
C LEU A 172 12.67 1.09 -7.01
N GLU A 173 12.26 2.21 -6.42
CA GLU A 173 11.10 2.28 -5.54
C GLU A 173 9.81 1.85 -6.26
N LEU A 174 9.60 2.28 -7.50
CA LEU A 174 8.48 1.81 -8.31
C LEU A 174 8.52 0.30 -8.51
N THR A 175 9.70 -0.27 -8.78
CA THR A 175 9.86 -1.71 -8.95
C THR A 175 9.49 -2.46 -7.67
N GLU A 176 9.96 -2.01 -6.51
CA GLU A 176 9.68 -2.62 -5.19
C GLU A 176 8.18 -2.59 -4.82
N HIS A 177 7.48 -1.50 -5.17
CA HIS A 177 6.08 -1.31 -4.79
C HIS A 177 5.05 -1.77 -5.86
N LEU A 178 5.49 -2.07 -7.08
CA LEU A 178 4.59 -2.49 -8.17
C LEU A 178 4.70 -3.96 -8.53
N TYR A 179 5.80 -4.63 -8.15
CA TYR A 179 6.05 -6.03 -8.47
C TYR A 179 6.31 -6.84 -7.19
N LEU A 180 5.93 -8.13 -7.21
CA LEU A 180 6.38 -9.10 -6.21
C LEU A 180 7.86 -9.39 -6.42
N GLN A 181 8.59 -9.74 -5.36
CA GLN A 181 10.05 -9.97 -5.41
C GLN A 181 10.50 -11.07 -6.39
N ASP A 182 9.63 -12.04 -6.68
CA ASP A 182 9.93 -13.20 -7.55
C ASP A 182 9.85 -12.92 -9.06
N PHE A 183 9.48 -11.69 -9.46
CA PHE A 183 9.49 -11.33 -10.87
C PHE A 183 10.90 -10.94 -11.31
N GLU A 184 11.42 -11.61 -12.36
CA GLU A 184 12.65 -11.21 -13.05
C GLU A 184 12.60 -9.70 -13.34
N ARG A 185 13.49 -8.97 -12.70
CA ARG A 185 13.61 -7.51 -12.76
C ARG A 185 14.19 -7.09 -14.10
N ASP A 186 13.42 -7.18 -15.17
CA ASP A 186 13.80 -6.51 -16.41
C ASP A 186 13.81 -5.00 -16.13
N SER A 187 14.99 -4.41 -16.16
CA SER A 187 15.22 -2.99 -15.85
C SER A 187 14.36 -2.02 -16.69
N ASN A 188 13.86 -2.47 -17.83
CA ASN A 188 13.02 -1.71 -18.74
C ASN A 188 11.51 -1.80 -18.44
N SER A 189 11.08 -2.61 -17.47
CA SER A 189 9.66 -2.84 -17.21
C SER A 189 8.91 -1.58 -16.78
N ILE A 190 9.52 -0.74 -15.96
CA ILE A 190 8.93 0.54 -15.49
C ILE A 190 8.84 1.56 -16.62
N GLU A 191 9.88 1.70 -17.45
CA GLU A 191 9.86 2.64 -18.59
C GLU A 191 8.76 2.27 -19.59
N VAL A 192 8.61 0.99 -19.89
CA VAL A 192 7.56 0.47 -20.77
C VAL A 192 6.18 0.75 -20.15
N LEU A 193 6.04 0.51 -18.85
CA LEU A 193 4.79 0.75 -18.12
C LEU A 193 4.40 2.23 -18.13
N VAL A 194 5.35 3.12 -17.87
CA VAL A 194 5.16 4.59 -17.98
C VAL A 194 4.78 4.99 -19.40
N GLY A 195 5.46 4.44 -20.40
CA GLY A 195 5.16 4.71 -21.81
C GLY A 195 3.72 4.29 -22.18
N ARG A 196 3.24 3.14 -21.67
CA ARG A 196 1.85 2.69 -21.87
C ARG A 196 0.83 3.60 -21.16
N ALA A 197 1.10 4.00 -19.93
CA ALA A 197 0.25 4.94 -19.19
C ALA A 197 0.15 6.28 -19.92
N ARG A 198 1.27 6.85 -20.39
CA ARG A 198 1.31 8.10 -21.17
C ARG A 198 0.51 8.02 -22.47
N LYS A 199 0.55 6.89 -23.17
CA LYS A 199 -0.26 6.71 -24.40
C LYS A 199 -1.75 6.83 -24.13
N LYS A 200 -2.21 6.47 -22.93
CA LYS A 200 -3.62 6.50 -22.55
C LYS A 200 -4.04 7.81 -21.88
N MET A 201 -3.14 8.43 -21.14
CA MET A 201 -3.41 9.64 -20.36
C MET A 201 -2.87 10.92 -21.01
N GLY A 202 -2.01 10.81 -22.02
CA GLY A 202 -1.26 11.95 -22.59
C GLY A 202 0.18 11.98 -22.11
N GLN A 203 1.06 12.51 -22.98
CA GLN A 203 2.52 12.50 -22.73
C GLN A 203 2.92 13.30 -21.49
N ASP A 204 2.18 14.36 -21.19
CA ASP A 204 2.46 15.27 -20.07
C ASP A 204 1.89 14.78 -18.73
N SER A 205 1.17 13.65 -18.72
CA SER A 205 0.53 13.11 -17.50
C SER A 205 1.52 12.66 -16.44
N ILE A 206 2.66 12.11 -16.85
CA ILE A 206 3.75 11.65 -15.98
C ILE A 206 5.03 12.29 -16.51
N GLU A 207 5.73 13.04 -15.68
CA GLU A 207 7.00 13.66 -16.06
C GLU A 207 8.17 12.71 -15.74
N THR A 208 9.22 12.69 -16.61
CA THR A 208 10.48 12.01 -16.32
C THR A 208 11.49 13.03 -15.81
N ARG A 209 12.02 12.83 -14.62
CA ARG A 209 13.20 13.52 -14.11
C ARG A 209 14.42 12.65 -14.40
N ARG A 210 15.14 12.98 -15.48
CA ARG A 210 16.28 12.17 -15.97
C ARG A 210 17.28 11.88 -14.85
N GLY A 211 17.62 10.60 -14.66
CA GLY A 211 18.52 10.13 -13.60
C GLY A 211 17.90 10.03 -12.21
N PHE A 212 16.67 10.52 -12.00
CA PHE A 212 16.01 10.52 -10.67
C PHE A 212 14.75 9.68 -10.61
N GLY A 213 13.92 9.63 -11.68
CA GLY A 213 12.68 8.86 -11.68
C GLY A 213 11.50 9.56 -12.35
N TYR A 214 10.31 9.34 -11.80
CA TYR A 214 9.05 9.81 -12.37
C TYR A 214 8.22 10.60 -11.35
N ILE A 215 7.42 11.54 -11.83
CA ILE A 215 6.55 12.39 -11.00
C ILE A 215 5.24 12.69 -11.72
N ILE A 216 4.14 12.77 -10.96
CA ILE A 216 2.87 13.36 -11.39
C ILE A 216 2.68 14.69 -10.66
N GLY A 217 2.35 15.74 -11.40
CA GLY A 217 2.08 17.07 -10.84
C GLY A 217 3.32 17.70 -10.21
N GLY A 218 4.45 17.63 -10.89
CA GLY A 218 5.55 18.52 -10.61
C GLY A 218 5.08 19.96 -10.84
N ASP A 219 5.34 20.86 -9.89
CA ASP A 219 5.10 22.27 -10.12
C ASP A 219 5.85 22.67 -11.41
N THR A 220 5.06 23.01 -12.42
CA THR A 220 5.64 23.81 -13.51
C THR A 220 6.01 25.14 -12.86
N PRO A 221 7.27 25.58 -12.95
CA PRO A 221 7.71 26.82 -12.35
C PRO A 221 6.90 28.01 -12.89
#